data_433a2ef06f141b69a0151620574f8b3f
#
_entry.id   433a2ef06f141b69a0151620574f8b3f
#
_cell.length_a   1.000
_cell.length_b   1.000
_cell.length_c   1.000
_cell.angle_alpha   90.00
_cell.angle_beta   90.00
_cell.angle_gamma   90.00
#
_symmetry.space_group_name_H-M   'P 1'
#
loop_
_entity.id
_entity.type
_entity.pdbx_description
1 polymer ?
#
loop_
_entity_poly.entity_id
_entity_poly.type
_entity_poly.pdbx_seq_one_letter_code
_entity_poly.pdbx_strand_id
1 'polypeptide(L)'
;MSKLTEKKFECFKISIKDKIAHILLNRPEKMNSMPPSFWSDLPKIINEIDHEALARVIVISSTGKHFSAGMDLSVFGKADSAQKKEAETGRQKASFYKNLLSLQETFNCIDNSRIPVLMAIQGGCIGGAVDFASACDIRYCTEDAFFCIQEINIGMTADVGTFPRLPHLIPIGIVKELAFTGRRMFSKEAKEIGLVNNIFSSSEEMLKEVMLIAKEIAKKSPLAIWGSKEAINFTRGRTIEEGLNQIALWQSGMYNPQVDMMEALSSQAENKDPEFE
;
A
#
# COMPACT_ATOMS: atom_id res chain seq x y z
N MET A 1 24.35 -0.18 -7.30
CA MET A 1 23.21 0.59 -6.76
C MET A 1 22.17 0.74 -7.85
N SER A 2 20.88 0.56 -7.53
CA SER A 2 19.80 0.72 -8.52
C SER A 2 19.71 2.19 -8.94
N LYS A 3 19.48 2.45 -10.24
CA LYS A 3 19.22 3.81 -10.76
C LYS A 3 18.04 4.50 -10.04
N LEU A 4 17.12 3.73 -9.48
CA LEU A 4 15.95 4.22 -8.74
C LEU A 4 16.35 5.03 -7.49
N THR A 5 17.37 4.59 -6.74
CA THR A 5 17.83 5.28 -5.52
C THR A 5 18.56 6.59 -5.78
N GLU A 6 18.99 6.82 -7.03
CA GLU A 6 19.67 8.06 -7.47
C GLU A 6 18.66 9.09 -8.02
N LYS A 7 17.43 8.64 -8.37
CA LYS A 7 16.38 9.53 -8.87
C LYS A 7 15.87 10.45 -7.74
N LYS A 8 15.66 11.71 -8.08
CA LYS A 8 15.03 12.69 -7.17
C LYS A 8 13.52 12.72 -7.44
N PHE A 9 12.74 12.39 -6.42
CA PHE A 9 11.28 12.51 -6.42
C PHE A 9 10.85 13.66 -5.51
N GLU A 10 9.78 14.36 -5.87
CA GLU A 10 9.25 15.45 -5.04
C GLU A 10 8.71 14.91 -3.70
N CYS A 11 8.00 13.79 -3.74
CA CYS A 11 7.28 13.25 -2.58
C CYS A 11 8.02 12.16 -1.85
N PHE A 12 9.03 11.54 -2.46
CA PHE A 12 9.60 10.30 -1.96
C PHE A 12 11.13 10.35 -1.83
N LYS A 13 11.64 9.71 -0.77
CA LYS A 13 13.03 9.25 -0.70
C LYS A 13 13.02 7.73 -0.72
N ILE A 14 13.90 7.13 -1.53
CA ILE A 14 13.96 5.69 -1.71
C ILE A 14 15.34 5.19 -1.32
N SER A 15 15.37 4.16 -0.51
CA SER A 15 16.59 3.41 -0.20
C SER A 15 16.32 1.91 -0.34
N ILE A 16 17.31 1.17 -0.83
CA ILE A 16 17.24 -0.29 -0.95
C ILE A 16 18.44 -0.86 -0.24
N LYS A 17 18.18 -1.68 0.78
CA LYS A 17 19.20 -2.35 1.57
C LYS A 17 18.67 -3.68 2.09
N ASP A 18 19.52 -4.69 2.16
CA ASP A 18 19.18 -6.02 2.71
C ASP A 18 17.91 -6.63 2.06
N LYS A 19 17.75 -6.46 0.74
CA LYS A 19 16.56 -6.89 -0.03
C LYS A 19 15.25 -6.21 0.39
N ILE A 20 15.31 -5.07 1.09
CA ILE A 20 14.18 -4.27 1.51
C ILE A 20 14.25 -2.91 0.82
N ALA A 21 13.18 -2.52 0.13
CA ALA A 21 12.99 -1.17 -0.37
C ALA A 21 12.22 -0.34 0.67
N HIS A 22 12.80 0.76 1.11
CA HIS A 22 12.15 1.71 1.99
C HIS A 22 11.74 2.94 1.18
N ILE A 23 10.44 3.19 1.08
CA ILE A 23 9.83 4.36 0.43
C ILE A 23 9.38 5.30 1.55
N LEU A 24 10.06 6.42 1.68
CA LEU A 24 9.79 7.43 2.70
C LEU A 24 9.07 8.62 2.09
N LEU A 25 7.82 8.90 2.51
CA LEU A 25 7.14 10.14 2.17
C LEU A 25 7.86 11.31 2.84
N ASN A 26 8.25 12.32 2.07
CA ASN A 26 9.16 13.35 2.53
C ASN A 26 8.74 14.78 2.12
N ARG A 27 7.49 15.15 2.46
CA ARG A 27 6.94 16.51 2.38
C ARG A 27 6.28 16.92 3.70
N PRO A 28 7.00 16.86 4.84
CA PRO A 28 6.39 17.10 6.16
C PRO A 28 5.79 18.49 6.32
N GLU A 29 6.33 19.50 5.65
CA GLU A 29 5.86 20.89 5.64
C GLU A 29 4.48 21.05 4.95
N LYS A 30 4.08 20.07 4.15
CA LYS A 30 2.76 19.94 3.51
C LYS A 30 1.96 18.77 4.06
N MET A 31 2.29 18.29 5.26
CA MET A 31 1.66 17.12 5.89
C MET A 31 1.65 15.90 4.96
N ASN A 32 2.68 15.73 4.15
CA ASN A 32 2.80 14.68 3.12
C ASN A 32 1.55 14.57 2.21
N SER A 33 0.91 15.71 1.88
CA SER A 33 -0.19 15.73 0.90
C SER A 33 0.29 15.25 -0.47
N MET A 34 -0.63 14.71 -1.25
CA MET A 34 -0.42 13.99 -2.50
C MET A 34 -0.66 14.92 -3.71
N PRO A 35 0.38 15.63 -4.22
CA PRO A 35 0.29 16.45 -5.44
C PRO A 35 0.28 15.56 -6.69
N PRO A 36 0.11 16.13 -7.90
CA PRO A 36 0.13 15.36 -9.14
C PRO A 36 1.35 14.46 -9.32
N SER A 37 2.53 14.88 -8.84
CA SER A 37 3.76 14.08 -8.87
C SER A 37 3.67 12.80 -8.03
N PHE A 38 2.97 12.82 -6.89
CA PHE A 38 2.74 11.63 -6.08
C PHE A 38 2.03 10.53 -6.90
N TRP A 39 0.91 10.91 -7.57
CA TRP A 39 0.06 10.00 -8.32
C TRP A 39 0.77 9.40 -9.55
N SER A 40 1.69 10.16 -10.15
CA SER A 40 2.46 9.68 -11.30
C SER A 40 3.70 8.88 -10.93
N ASP A 41 4.30 9.15 -9.77
CA ASP A 41 5.60 8.57 -9.42
C ASP A 41 5.48 7.29 -8.59
N LEU A 42 4.49 7.19 -7.68
CA LEU A 42 4.33 5.99 -6.87
C LEU A 42 4.18 4.70 -7.70
N PRO A 43 3.33 4.64 -8.76
CA PRO A 43 3.24 3.46 -9.60
C PRO A 43 4.56 3.11 -10.29
N LYS A 44 5.30 4.11 -10.77
CA LYS A 44 6.61 3.88 -11.40
C LYS A 44 7.61 3.29 -10.42
N ILE A 45 7.62 3.81 -9.18
CA ILE A 45 8.51 3.32 -8.12
C ILE A 45 8.17 1.87 -7.77
N ILE A 46 6.91 1.56 -7.48
CA ILE A 46 6.46 0.21 -7.12
C ILE A 46 6.74 -0.77 -8.25
N ASN A 47 6.34 -0.42 -9.49
CA ASN A 47 6.53 -1.28 -10.65
C ASN A 47 8.03 -1.50 -10.98
N GLU A 48 8.89 -0.47 -10.85
CA GLU A 48 10.33 -0.65 -11.06
C GLU A 48 10.94 -1.58 -10.01
N ILE A 49 10.55 -1.45 -8.73
CA ILE A 49 11.01 -2.35 -7.67
C ILE A 49 10.58 -3.79 -7.93
N ASP A 50 9.32 -3.99 -8.34
CA ASP A 50 8.74 -5.30 -8.58
C ASP A 50 9.30 -5.96 -9.85
N HIS A 51 9.27 -5.27 -11.00
CA HIS A 51 9.66 -5.84 -12.29
C HIS A 51 11.16 -6.17 -12.34
N GLU A 52 11.98 -5.30 -11.77
CA GLU A 52 13.45 -5.48 -11.74
C GLU A 52 13.91 -6.32 -10.52
N ALA A 53 12.97 -6.84 -9.72
CA ALA A 53 13.23 -7.63 -8.50
C ALA A 53 14.27 -6.94 -7.57
N LEU A 54 14.18 -5.61 -7.41
CA LEU A 54 15.16 -4.82 -6.66
C LEU A 54 15.09 -5.07 -5.15
N ALA A 55 13.95 -5.55 -4.67
CA ALA A 55 13.73 -5.88 -3.26
C ALA A 55 12.76 -7.06 -3.13
N ARG A 56 12.68 -7.64 -1.92
CA ARG A 56 11.74 -8.72 -1.56
C ARG A 56 10.61 -8.25 -0.66
N VAL A 57 10.76 -7.05 -0.09
CA VAL A 57 9.76 -6.40 0.76
C VAL A 57 9.83 -4.90 0.52
N ILE A 58 8.69 -4.23 0.49
CA ILE A 58 8.59 -2.78 0.48
C ILE A 58 8.09 -2.33 1.84
N VAL A 59 8.77 -1.35 2.45
CA VAL A 59 8.32 -0.65 3.65
C VAL A 59 8.01 0.78 3.28
N ILE A 60 6.80 1.25 3.62
CA ILE A 60 6.37 2.63 3.39
C ILE A 60 6.24 3.31 4.75
N SER A 61 6.87 4.46 4.90
CA SER A 61 6.73 5.32 6.08
C SER A 61 6.71 6.79 5.67
N SER A 62 6.60 7.71 6.62
CA SER A 62 6.63 9.13 6.32
C SER A 62 7.42 9.93 7.35
N THR A 63 7.82 11.14 6.96
CA THR A 63 8.43 12.14 7.84
C THR A 63 7.38 13.05 8.45
N GLY A 64 7.72 13.73 9.55
CA GLY A 64 6.88 14.74 10.18
C GLY A 64 5.80 14.15 11.08
N LYS A 65 4.83 15.01 11.46
CA LYS A 65 3.81 14.70 12.47
C LYS A 65 2.73 13.73 11.98
N HIS A 66 2.39 13.77 10.70
CA HIS A 66 1.31 13.00 10.11
C HIS A 66 1.82 12.12 8.98
N PHE A 67 1.24 10.94 8.83
CA PHE A 67 1.55 10.06 7.72
C PHE A 67 1.25 10.74 6.40
N SER A 68 0.00 11.14 6.18
CA SER A 68 -0.38 11.96 5.03
C SER A 68 -1.77 12.58 5.24
N ALA A 69 -1.93 13.82 4.76
CA ALA A 69 -3.22 14.53 4.71
C ALA A 69 -4.07 14.17 3.49
N GLY A 70 -3.65 13.19 2.67
CA GLY A 70 -4.34 12.80 1.45
C GLY A 70 -4.08 13.73 0.27
N MET A 71 -5.04 13.80 -0.66
CA MET A 71 -4.89 14.58 -1.89
C MET A 71 -4.61 16.06 -1.60
N ASP A 72 -3.65 16.63 -2.32
CA ASP A 72 -3.33 18.05 -2.21
C ASP A 72 -4.48 18.88 -2.79
N LEU A 73 -5.10 19.72 -1.95
CA LEU A 73 -6.27 20.52 -2.33
C LEU A 73 -6.01 21.47 -3.50
N SER A 74 -4.75 21.80 -3.79
CA SER A 74 -4.38 22.61 -4.95
C SER A 74 -4.76 21.94 -6.29
N VAL A 75 -4.98 20.62 -6.28
CA VAL A 75 -5.46 19.86 -7.45
C VAL A 75 -6.87 20.29 -7.82
N PHE A 76 -7.74 20.58 -6.85
CA PHE A 76 -9.12 20.99 -7.07
C PHE A 76 -9.27 22.44 -7.53
N GLY A 77 -8.33 23.34 -7.12
CA GLY A 77 -8.37 24.76 -7.50
C GLY A 77 -7.93 25.07 -8.93
N LYS A 78 -7.26 24.12 -9.58
CA LYS A 78 -6.82 24.21 -10.99
C LYS A 78 -7.77 23.55 -11.97
N ALA A 79 -9.02 23.27 -11.58
CA ALA A 79 -10.04 22.87 -12.54
C ALA A 79 -10.21 23.99 -13.56
N ASP A 80 -9.53 23.81 -14.70
CA ASP A 80 -9.38 24.75 -15.80
C ASP A 80 -10.71 25.44 -16.15
N SER A 81 -10.86 26.65 -15.68
CA SER A 81 -11.94 27.55 -16.11
C SER A 81 -11.80 28.00 -17.57
N ALA A 82 -10.62 27.82 -18.18
CA ALA A 82 -10.29 28.32 -19.48
C ALA A 82 -10.53 27.34 -20.66
N GLN A 83 -10.43 26.02 -20.46
CA GLN A 83 -10.57 25.03 -21.54
C GLN A 83 -11.92 24.30 -21.61
N LYS A 84 -12.83 24.53 -20.66
CA LYS A 84 -14.07 23.73 -20.51
C LYS A 84 -15.32 24.33 -21.14
N LYS A 85 -15.26 25.52 -21.76
CA LYS A 85 -16.49 26.15 -22.31
C LYS A 85 -17.00 25.56 -23.63
N GLU A 86 -16.21 24.77 -24.34
CA GLU A 86 -16.59 24.27 -25.68
C GLU A 86 -16.67 22.75 -25.82
N ALA A 87 -16.23 21.97 -24.81
CA ALA A 87 -16.27 20.51 -24.92
C ALA A 87 -17.67 19.98 -24.54
N GLU A 88 -18.20 19.09 -25.39
CA GLU A 88 -19.45 18.39 -25.15
C GLU A 88 -19.38 17.60 -23.79
N THR A 89 -20.46 17.69 -23.00
CA THR A 89 -20.55 17.17 -21.63
C THR A 89 -20.17 15.68 -21.51
N GLY A 90 -20.56 14.86 -22.48
CA GLY A 90 -20.22 13.43 -22.49
C GLY A 90 -18.72 13.21 -22.61
N ARG A 91 -18.01 14.01 -23.43
CA ARG A 91 -16.55 13.93 -23.56
C ARG A 91 -15.83 14.36 -22.29
N GLN A 92 -16.35 15.38 -21.60
CA GLN A 92 -15.81 15.81 -20.29
C GLN A 92 -15.94 14.69 -19.25
N LYS A 93 -17.10 14.05 -19.16
CA LYS A 93 -17.35 12.92 -18.25
C LYS A 93 -16.48 11.73 -18.59
N ALA A 94 -16.31 11.40 -19.87
CA ALA A 94 -15.42 10.32 -20.31
C ALA A 94 -13.95 10.60 -19.96
N SER A 95 -13.49 11.85 -20.10
CA SER A 95 -12.15 12.26 -19.69
C SER A 95 -11.97 12.15 -18.17
N PHE A 96 -12.93 12.61 -17.38
CA PHE A 96 -12.92 12.46 -15.93
C PHE A 96 -12.85 11.00 -15.51
N TYR A 97 -13.67 10.13 -16.10
CA TYR A 97 -13.65 8.67 -15.85
C TYR A 97 -12.27 8.08 -16.11
N LYS A 98 -11.62 8.41 -17.24
CA LYS A 98 -10.27 7.93 -17.54
C LYS A 98 -9.24 8.42 -16.53
N ASN A 99 -9.34 9.68 -16.12
CA ASN A 99 -8.45 10.25 -15.10
C ASN A 99 -8.61 9.53 -13.77
N LEU A 100 -9.85 9.23 -13.36
CA LEU A 100 -10.13 8.50 -12.13
C LEU A 100 -9.55 7.08 -12.16
N LEU A 101 -9.69 6.35 -13.26
CA LEU A 101 -9.05 5.04 -13.42
C LEU A 101 -7.52 5.12 -13.27
N SER A 102 -6.90 6.17 -13.81
CA SER A 102 -5.46 6.40 -13.66
C SER A 102 -5.06 6.69 -12.21
N LEU A 103 -5.90 7.43 -11.46
CA LEU A 103 -5.66 7.66 -10.03
C LEU A 103 -5.82 6.36 -9.21
N GLN A 104 -6.81 5.53 -9.54
CA GLN A 104 -7.00 4.23 -8.90
C GLN A 104 -5.80 3.31 -9.10
N GLU A 105 -5.17 3.35 -10.29
CA GLU A 105 -3.99 2.54 -10.58
C GLU A 105 -2.81 2.88 -9.65
N THR A 106 -2.77 4.09 -9.09
CA THR A 106 -1.74 4.49 -8.13
C THR A 106 -1.67 3.57 -6.92
N PHE A 107 -2.79 3.04 -6.48
CA PHE A 107 -2.83 2.09 -5.36
C PHE A 107 -3.07 0.65 -5.81
N ASN A 108 -3.66 0.41 -7.00
CA ASN A 108 -3.79 -0.93 -7.54
C ASN A 108 -2.43 -1.60 -7.77
N CYS A 109 -1.40 -0.85 -8.16
CA CYS A 109 -0.05 -1.38 -8.34
C CYS A 109 0.52 -2.03 -7.07
N ILE A 110 0.07 -1.61 -5.88
CA ILE A 110 0.47 -2.19 -4.59
C ILE A 110 -0.20 -3.55 -4.39
N ASP A 111 -1.51 -3.63 -4.61
CA ASP A 111 -2.26 -4.89 -4.57
C ASP A 111 -1.71 -5.92 -5.56
N ASN A 112 -1.36 -5.45 -6.78
CA ASN A 112 -0.90 -6.27 -7.89
C ASN A 112 0.59 -6.62 -7.82
N SER A 113 1.37 -5.95 -6.96
CA SER A 113 2.79 -6.25 -6.79
C SER A 113 3.00 -7.64 -6.22
N ARG A 114 3.97 -8.37 -6.75
CA ARG A 114 4.43 -9.66 -6.22
C ARG A 114 5.07 -9.52 -4.83
N ILE A 115 5.55 -8.31 -4.52
CA ILE A 115 6.32 -8.00 -3.32
C ILE A 115 5.37 -7.56 -2.20
N PRO A 116 5.50 -8.09 -0.96
CA PRO A 116 4.75 -7.61 0.19
C PRO A 116 5.06 -6.15 0.51
N VAL A 117 4.00 -5.37 0.81
CA VAL A 117 4.10 -3.95 1.15
C VAL A 117 3.62 -3.73 2.59
N LEU A 118 4.52 -3.28 3.44
CA LEU A 118 4.27 -2.95 4.84
C LEU A 118 4.19 -1.43 4.99
N MET A 119 3.21 -0.96 5.76
CA MET A 119 3.04 0.47 5.99
C MET A 119 3.15 0.82 7.47
N ALA A 120 3.98 1.82 7.79
CA ALA A 120 4.19 2.37 9.13
C ALA A 120 3.59 3.78 9.21
N ILE A 121 2.55 3.96 10.04
CA ILE A 121 1.66 5.13 10.06
C ILE A 121 1.79 5.84 11.40
N GLN A 122 2.24 7.11 11.40
CA GLN A 122 2.18 7.98 12.57
C GLN A 122 1.16 9.11 12.37
N GLY A 123 0.52 9.55 13.44
CA GLY A 123 -0.43 10.66 13.42
C GLY A 123 -1.56 10.45 12.41
N GLY A 124 -1.91 11.47 11.62
CA GLY A 124 -3.06 11.41 10.71
C GLY A 124 -2.80 10.62 9.42
N CYS A 125 -3.70 9.67 9.12
CA CYS A 125 -3.88 8.98 7.85
C CYS A 125 -5.24 9.40 7.30
N ILE A 126 -5.28 10.35 6.35
CA ILE A 126 -6.47 11.13 6.03
C ILE A 126 -6.79 11.06 4.53
N GLY A 127 -8.07 10.82 4.19
CA GLY A 127 -8.56 10.78 2.81
C GLY A 127 -7.79 9.78 1.96
N GLY A 128 -7.23 10.19 0.83
CA GLY A 128 -6.42 9.33 -0.05
C GLY A 128 -5.31 8.54 0.63
N ALA A 129 -4.89 8.94 1.86
CA ALA A 129 -3.96 8.14 2.66
C ALA A 129 -4.62 6.87 3.21
N VAL A 130 -5.95 6.87 3.46
CA VAL A 130 -6.70 5.67 3.85
C VAL A 130 -6.81 4.72 2.66
N ASP A 131 -7.03 5.24 1.44
CA ASP A 131 -7.00 4.45 0.22
C ASP A 131 -5.64 3.76 0.06
N PHE A 132 -4.55 4.52 0.24
CA PHE A 132 -3.17 4.01 0.19
C PHE A 132 -2.93 2.93 1.25
N ALA A 133 -3.31 3.18 2.50
CA ALA A 133 -3.16 2.22 3.59
C ALA A 133 -3.96 0.94 3.35
N SER A 134 -5.16 1.06 2.78
CA SER A 134 -6.04 -0.09 2.48
C SER A 134 -5.47 -1.02 1.39
N ALA A 135 -4.62 -0.49 0.51
CA ALA A 135 -3.98 -1.26 -0.56
C ALA A 135 -2.71 -2.00 -0.10
N CYS A 136 -2.11 -1.61 1.03
CA CYS A 136 -0.95 -2.30 1.57
C CYS A 136 -1.32 -3.64 2.22
N ASP A 137 -0.37 -4.59 2.24
CA ASP A 137 -0.60 -5.92 2.81
C ASP A 137 -0.69 -5.88 4.34
N ILE A 138 0.23 -5.16 5.00
CA ILE A 138 0.34 -5.10 6.46
C ILE A 138 0.45 -3.63 6.90
N ARG A 139 -0.26 -3.27 7.96
CA ARG A 139 -0.29 -1.91 8.52
C ARG A 139 0.09 -1.92 9.99
N TYR A 140 0.91 -0.95 10.37
CA TYR A 140 1.32 -0.65 11.74
C TYR A 140 1.11 0.83 12.03
N CYS A 141 0.85 1.18 13.28
CA CYS A 141 0.69 2.60 13.60
C CYS A 141 1.27 2.95 14.98
N THR A 142 1.42 4.26 15.22
CA THR A 142 1.74 4.82 16.54
C THR A 142 0.50 4.99 17.40
N GLU A 143 0.66 5.16 18.71
CA GLU A 143 -0.45 5.40 19.65
C GLU A 143 -1.27 6.63 19.33
N ASP A 144 -0.64 7.69 18.81
CA ASP A 144 -1.27 8.95 18.42
C ASP A 144 -1.91 8.91 17.03
N ALA A 145 -1.82 7.78 16.33
CA ALA A 145 -2.35 7.66 14.98
C ALA A 145 -3.89 7.68 14.95
N PHE A 146 -4.43 8.26 13.88
CA PHE A 146 -5.84 8.21 13.55
C PHE A 146 -6.07 8.09 12.03
N PHE A 147 -7.18 7.49 11.67
CA PHE A 147 -7.64 7.30 10.30
C PHE A 147 -8.93 8.09 10.09
N CYS A 148 -9.08 8.73 8.92
CA CYS A 148 -10.28 9.51 8.61
C CYS A 148 -10.61 9.40 7.12
N ILE A 149 -11.82 8.92 6.79
CA ILE A 149 -12.37 8.99 5.44
C ILE A 149 -12.86 10.43 5.25
N GLN A 150 -11.94 11.30 4.80
CA GLN A 150 -12.13 12.74 4.79
C GLN A 150 -13.06 13.22 3.68
N GLU A 151 -13.25 12.44 2.65
CA GLU A 151 -13.98 12.77 1.44
C GLU A 151 -15.44 13.20 1.76
N ILE A 152 -16.09 12.51 2.68
CA ILE A 152 -17.47 12.86 3.09
C ILE A 152 -17.53 14.26 3.74
N ASN A 153 -16.51 14.64 4.48
CA ASN A 153 -16.43 15.95 5.15
C ASN A 153 -16.28 17.13 4.17
N ILE A 154 -15.94 16.84 2.92
CA ILE A 154 -15.84 17.82 1.83
C ILE A 154 -16.85 17.57 0.71
N GLY A 155 -17.89 16.76 0.97
CA GLY A 155 -18.98 16.51 0.04
C GLY A 155 -18.62 15.58 -1.13
N MET A 156 -17.64 14.69 -0.93
CA MET A 156 -17.20 13.72 -1.94
C MET A 156 -17.38 12.29 -1.42
N THR A 157 -17.37 11.34 -2.37
CA THR A 157 -17.24 9.91 -2.08
C THR A 157 -15.77 9.52 -2.28
N ALA A 158 -15.20 8.72 -1.34
CA ALA A 158 -13.87 8.14 -1.56
C ALA A 158 -13.90 7.22 -2.78
N ASP A 159 -13.03 7.47 -3.76
CA ASP A 159 -13.14 6.93 -5.11
C ASP A 159 -11.86 6.29 -5.66
N VAL A 160 -10.77 6.26 -4.87
CA VAL A 160 -9.50 5.67 -5.31
C VAL A 160 -9.13 4.36 -4.59
N GLY A 161 -10.04 3.77 -3.80
CA GLY A 161 -9.89 2.38 -3.36
C GLY A 161 -10.35 2.05 -1.94
N THR A 162 -10.68 3.03 -1.09
CA THR A 162 -11.14 2.82 0.29
C THR A 162 -12.34 1.86 0.36
N PHE A 163 -13.41 2.11 -0.37
CA PHE A 163 -14.64 1.31 -0.25
C PHE A 163 -14.56 -0.08 -0.88
N PRO A 164 -13.84 -0.31 -1.96
CA PRO A 164 -13.60 -1.68 -2.44
C PRO A 164 -12.73 -2.53 -1.51
N ARG A 165 -11.83 -1.91 -0.70
CA ARG A 165 -10.84 -2.63 0.12
C ARG A 165 -11.20 -2.75 1.59
N LEU A 166 -11.65 -1.67 2.26
CA LEU A 166 -11.92 -1.67 3.69
C LEU A 166 -12.89 -2.76 4.15
N PRO A 167 -13.99 -3.11 3.42
CA PRO A 167 -14.90 -4.18 3.85
C PRO A 167 -14.26 -5.57 3.93
N HIS A 168 -13.09 -5.76 3.31
CA HIS A 168 -12.29 -6.99 3.43
C HIS A 168 -11.28 -6.94 4.59
N LEU A 169 -11.09 -5.78 5.19
CA LEU A 169 -10.12 -5.56 6.27
C LEU A 169 -10.79 -5.39 7.64
N ILE A 170 -11.97 -4.77 7.69
CA ILE A 170 -12.69 -4.46 8.93
C ILE A 170 -14.19 -4.71 8.77
N PRO A 171 -14.95 -4.85 9.88
CA PRO A 171 -16.40 -5.07 9.83
C PRO A 171 -17.15 -4.00 9.04
N ILE A 172 -18.01 -4.42 8.11
CA ILE A 172 -18.72 -3.53 7.17
C ILE A 172 -19.56 -2.44 7.85
N GLY A 173 -20.11 -2.73 9.03
CA GLY A 173 -20.86 -1.74 9.82
C GLY A 173 -19.98 -0.56 10.24
N ILE A 174 -18.73 -0.84 10.64
CA ILE A 174 -17.74 0.19 10.99
C ILE A 174 -17.31 0.97 9.75
N VAL A 175 -17.10 0.29 8.61
CA VAL A 175 -16.81 0.99 7.33
C VAL A 175 -17.90 2.01 7.01
N LYS A 176 -19.17 1.63 7.12
CA LYS A 176 -20.32 2.51 6.86
C LYS A 176 -20.39 3.68 7.84
N GLU A 177 -20.15 3.43 9.13
CA GLU A 177 -20.12 4.48 10.14
C GLU A 177 -19.03 5.51 9.83
N LEU A 178 -17.80 5.07 9.57
CA LEU A 178 -16.68 5.94 9.19
C LEU A 178 -16.98 6.73 7.92
N ALA A 179 -17.54 6.05 6.89
CA ALA A 179 -17.87 6.66 5.61
C ALA A 179 -18.99 7.70 5.69
N PHE A 180 -19.98 7.50 6.59
CA PHE A 180 -21.15 8.40 6.69
C PHE A 180 -20.92 9.55 7.66
N THR A 181 -20.11 9.34 8.71
CA THR A 181 -19.84 10.35 9.72
C THR A 181 -18.58 11.17 9.48
N GLY A 182 -17.60 10.62 8.71
CA GLY A 182 -16.28 11.23 8.57
C GLY A 182 -15.52 11.38 9.89
N ARG A 183 -15.90 10.61 10.93
CA ARG A 183 -15.23 10.65 12.22
C ARG A 183 -13.80 10.09 12.15
N ARG A 184 -12.98 10.47 13.09
CA ARG A 184 -11.66 9.87 13.28
C ARG A 184 -11.80 8.51 13.97
N MET A 185 -11.08 7.52 13.46
CA MET A 185 -10.85 6.24 14.10
C MET A 185 -9.44 6.26 14.67
N PHE A 186 -9.29 6.12 15.97
CA PHE A 186 -7.98 6.15 16.63
C PHE A 186 -7.31 4.80 16.66
N SER A 187 -6.01 4.80 16.95
CA SER A 187 -5.12 3.62 16.90
C SER A 187 -5.67 2.42 17.66
N LYS A 188 -6.23 2.59 18.87
CA LYS A 188 -6.79 1.50 19.67
C LYS A 188 -7.97 0.82 18.97
N GLU A 189 -8.94 1.60 18.49
CA GLU A 189 -10.06 1.07 17.71
C GLU A 189 -9.57 0.37 16.44
N ALA A 190 -8.63 1.00 15.71
CA ALA A 190 -8.04 0.42 14.51
C ALA A 190 -7.37 -0.95 14.76
N LYS A 191 -6.73 -1.13 15.92
CA LYS A 191 -6.15 -2.41 16.34
C LYS A 191 -7.24 -3.42 16.73
N GLU A 192 -8.22 -3.01 17.51
CA GLU A 192 -9.31 -3.88 17.99
C GLU A 192 -10.10 -4.48 16.82
N ILE A 193 -10.35 -3.71 15.77
CA ILE A 193 -11.09 -4.18 14.58
C ILE A 193 -10.22 -4.80 13.50
N GLY A 194 -8.91 -4.86 13.69
CA GLY A 194 -7.97 -5.52 12.80
C GLY A 194 -7.48 -4.68 11.61
N LEU A 195 -7.73 -3.36 11.56
CA LEU A 195 -7.18 -2.51 10.50
C LEU A 195 -5.65 -2.45 10.56
N VAL A 196 -5.08 -2.40 11.77
CA VAL A 196 -3.62 -2.42 11.97
C VAL A 196 -3.19 -3.66 12.74
N ASN A 197 -2.01 -4.16 12.42
CA ASN A 197 -1.44 -5.36 13.01
C ASN A 197 -0.87 -5.12 14.41
N ASN A 198 -0.30 -3.93 14.66
CA ASN A 198 0.19 -3.54 15.99
C ASN A 198 0.28 -2.03 16.16
N ILE A 199 0.40 -1.58 17.41
CA ILE A 199 0.54 -0.18 17.84
C ILE A 199 1.88 -0.06 18.58
N PHE A 200 2.58 1.08 18.39
CA PHE A 200 3.86 1.38 19.00
C PHE A 200 3.84 2.76 19.65
N SER A 201 4.68 2.95 20.66
CA SER A 201 4.74 4.19 21.45
C SER A 201 5.32 5.37 20.67
N SER A 202 6.19 5.11 19.69
CA SER A 202 6.84 6.13 18.86
C SER A 202 7.05 5.69 17.42
N SER A 203 7.29 6.65 16.52
CA SER A 203 7.60 6.40 15.12
C SER A 203 8.93 5.66 14.95
N GLU A 204 9.90 5.93 15.81
CA GLU A 204 11.22 5.30 15.79
C GLU A 204 11.12 3.82 16.17
N GLU A 205 10.40 3.52 17.25
CA GLU A 205 10.13 2.14 17.68
C GLU A 205 9.37 1.39 16.61
N MET A 206 8.28 1.97 16.11
CA MET A 206 7.47 1.40 15.04
C MET A 206 8.32 1.05 13.82
N LEU A 207 9.10 2.00 13.29
CA LEU A 207 9.90 1.77 12.09
C LEU A 207 10.96 0.69 12.33
N LYS A 208 11.60 0.67 13.51
CA LYS A 208 12.55 -0.37 13.89
C LYS A 208 11.92 -1.76 13.84
N GLU A 209 10.76 -1.94 14.47
CA GLU A 209 10.07 -3.23 14.53
C GLU A 209 9.52 -3.65 13.15
N VAL A 210 8.97 -2.71 12.36
CA VAL A 210 8.51 -2.99 10.99
C VAL A 210 9.68 -3.42 10.10
N MET A 211 10.87 -2.83 10.25
CA MET A 211 12.07 -3.24 9.52
C MET A 211 12.58 -4.62 9.94
N LEU A 212 12.40 -5.02 11.21
CA LEU A 212 12.71 -6.40 11.65
C LEU A 212 11.75 -7.41 11.01
N ILE A 213 10.46 -7.11 10.99
CA ILE A 213 9.46 -7.96 10.31
C ILE A 213 9.76 -8.05 8.81
N ALA A 214 10.10 -6.92 8.17
CA ALA A 214 10.50 -6.91 6.77
C ALA A 214 11.72 -7.80 6.50
N LYS A 215 12.71 -7.81 7.40
CA LYS A 215 13.88 -8.71 7.31
C LYS A 215 13.46 -10.18 7.40
N GLU A 216 12.56 -10.53 8.31
CA GLU A 216 12.05 -11.91 8.42
C GLU A 216 11.31 -12.36 7.15
N ILE A 217 10.52 -11.47 6.54
CA ILE A 217 9.85 -11.75 5.27
C ILE A 217 10.89 -11.90 4.14
N ALA A 218 11.89 -11.02 4.07
CA ALA A 218 12.91 -11.03 3.04
C ALA A 218 13.79 -12.29 3.05
N LYS A 219 13.84 -13.03 4.17
CA LYS A 219 14.50 -14.33 4.30
C LYS A 219 13.70 -15.51 3.75
N LYS A 220 12.43 -15.31 3.37
CA LYS A 220 11.59 -16.38 2.82
C LYS A 220 11.74 -16.48 1.31
N SER A 221 11.39 -17.64 0.73
CA SER A 221 11.34 -17.81 -0.72
C SER A 221 10.46 -16.74 -1.37
N PRO A 222 10.98 -15.94 -2.30
CA PRO A 222 10.20 -14.92 -2.98
C PRO A 222 9.03 -15.50 -3.78
N LEU A 223 9.17 -16.70 -4.35
CA LEU A 223 8.08 -17.40 -5.06
C LEU A 223 6.96 -17.84 -4.10
N ALA A 224 7.32 -18.35 -2.92
CA ALA A 224 6.33 -18.76 -1.92
C ALA A 224 5.57 -17.54 -1.36
N ILE A 225 6.25 -16.42 -1.13
CA ILE A 225 5.64 -15.16 -0.70
C ILE A 225 4.68 -14.64 -1.79
N TRP A 226 5.13 -14.56 -3.03
CA TRP A 226 4.28 -14.14 -4.16
C TRP A 226 3.04 -15.01 -4.29
N GLY A 227 3.20 -16.36 -4.33
CA GLY A 227 2.08 -17.28 -4.40
C GLY A 227 1.09 -17.13 -3.24
N SER A 228 1.59 -16.87 -2.04
CA SER A 228 0.74 -16.63 -0.86
C SER A 228 -0.07 -15.33 -0.99
N LYS A 229 0.56 -14.23 -1.41
CA LYS A 229 -0.12 -12.95 -1.64
C LYS A 229 -1.16 -13.09 -2.75
N GLU A 230 -0.80 -13.69 -3.87
CA GLU A 230 -1.69 -13.94 -5.01
C GLU A 230 -2.91 -14.77 -4.60
N ALA A 231 -2.70 -15.87 -3.89
CA ALA A 231 -3.78 -16.73 -3.41
C ALA A 231 -4.74 -16.01 -2.46
N ILE A 232 -4.20 -15.24 -1.50
CA ILE A 232 -5.01 -14.48 -0.54
C ILE A 232 -5.81 -13.39 -1.26
N ASN A 233 -5.18 -12.63 -2.16
CA ASN A 233 -5.84 -11.56 -2.90
C ASN A 233 -6.89 -12.11 -3.87
N PHE A 234 -6.63 -13.25 -4.52
CA PHE A 234 -7.59 -13.91 -5.42
C PHE A 234 -8.88 -14.31 -4.71
N THR A 235 -8.83 -14.69 -3.43
CA THR A 235 -10.02 -15.13 -2.69
C THR A 235 -11.01 -14.02 -2.34
N ARG A 236 -10.64 -12.75 -2.52
CA ARG A 236 -11.54 -11.62 -2.25
C ARG A 236 -12.79 -11.71 -3.12
N GLY A 237 -13.95 -11.88 -2.48
CA GLY A 237 -15.25 -11.98 -3.15
C GLY A 237 -15.48 -13.27 -3.95
N ARG A 238 -14.68 -14.33 -3.73
CA ARG A 238 -14.80 -15.63 -4.36
C ARG A 238 -15.14 -16.74 -3.37
N THR A 239 -15.60 -17.87 -3.89
CA THR A 239 -15.87 -19.06 -3.08
C THR A 239 -14.57 -19.75 -2.64
N ILE A 240 -14.65 -20.58 -1.62
CA ILE A 240 -13.51 -21.41 -1.17
C ILE A 240 -13.07 -22.37 -2.30
N GLU A 241 -14.01 -22.91 -3.06
CA GLU A 241 -13.73 -23.82 -4.17
C GLU A 241 -12.91 -23.13 -5.27
N GLU A 242 -13.28 -21.91 -5.68
CA GLU A 242 -12.52 -21.12 -6.65
C GLU A 242 -11.11 -20.81 -6.13
N GLY A 243 -10.99 -20.44 -4.85
CA GLY A 243 -9.69 -20.19 -4.20
C GLY A 243 -8.80 -21.44 -4.18
N LEU A 244 -9.34 -22.61 -3.81
CA LEU A 244 -8.61 -23.87 -3.80
C LEU A 244 -8.16 -24.29 -5.21
N ASN A 245 -9.01 -24.09 -6.22
CA ASN A 245 -8.65 -24.37 -7.61
C ASN A 245 -7.50 -23.46 -8.09
N GLN A 246 -7.53 -22.17 -7.73
CA GLN A 246 -6.45 -21.22 -8.05
C GLN A 246 -5.12 -21.65 -7.40
N ILE A 247 -5.14 -22.03 -6.13
CA ILE A 247 -3.93 -22.53 -5.44
C ILE A 247 -3.40 -23.79 -6.10
N ALA A 248 -4.27 -24.71 -6.52
CA ALA A 248 -3.86 -25.93 -7.22
C ALA A 248 -3.19 -25.62 -8.56
N LEU A 249 -3.75 -24.66 -9.33
CA LEU A 249 -3.14 -24.18 -10.58
C LEU A 249 -1.79 -23.52 -10.33
N TRP A 250 -1.70 -22.65 -9.33
CA TRP A 250 -0.43 -22.01 -8.95
C TRP A 250 0.64 -23.04 -8.60
N GLN A 251 0.34 -23.94 -7.67
CA GLN A 251 1.29 -24.99 -7.23
C GLN A 251 1.72 -25.91 -8.38
N SER A 252 0.81 -26.31 -9.26
CA SER A 252 1.15 -27.17 -10.39
C SER A 252 2.07 -26.51 -11.41
N GLY A 253 2.04 -25.17 -11.51
CA GLY A 253 2.88 -24.40 -12.44
C GLY A 253 4.18 -23.88 -11.83
N MET A 254 4.17 -23.51 -10.56
CA MET A 254 5.27 -22.77 -9.92
C MET A 254 6.05 -23.58 -8.88
N TYR A 255 5.51 -24.72 -8.41
CA TYR A 255 6.19 -25.53 -7.42
C TYR A 255 7.39 -26.26 -8.01
N ASN A 256 8.57 -25.95 -7.50
CA ASN A 256 9.79 -26.66 -7.83
C ASN A 256 10.53 -27.08 -6.54
N PRO A 257 10.38 -28.36 -6.10
CA PRO A 257 11.00 -28.83 -4.86
C PRO A 257 12.54 -28.90 -4.93
N GLN A 258 13.12 -28.83 -6.11
CA GLN A 258 14.57 -28.99 -6.30
C GLN A 258 15.37 -27.70 -6.07
N VAL A 259 14.72 -26.55 -5.92
CA VAL A 259 15.38 -25.25 -5.72
C VAL A 259 15.01 -24.71 -4.34
N ASP A 260 14.01 -23.84 -4.24
CA ASP A 260 13.69 -23.12 -3.00
C ASP A 260 13.36 -24.03 -1.83
N MET A 261 12.62 -25.13 -2.06
CA MET A 261 12.30 -26.06 -0.99
C MET A 261 13.54 -26.80 -0.45
N MET A 262 14.45 -27.25 -1.34
CA MET A 262 15.67 -27.91 -0.93
C MET A 262 16.62 -26.95 -0.21
N GLU A 263 16.74 -25.69 -0.71
CA GLU A 263 17.50 -24.64 -0.02
C GLU A 263 16.95 -24.39 1.38
N ALA A 264 15.63 -24.26 1.55
CA ALA A 264 15.00 -24.07 2.84
C ALA A 264 15.26 -25.25 3.80
N LEU A 265 15.14 -26.47 3.33
CA LEU A 265 15.34 -27.70 4.14
C LEU A 265 16.82 -27.89 4.52
N SER A 266 17.74 -27.68 3.59
CA SER A 266 19.19 -27.81 3.85
C SER A 266 19.68 -26.74 4.82
N SER A 267 19.25 -25.50 4.64
CA SER A 267 19.60 -24.39 5.52
C SER A 267 19.05 -24.61 6.93
N GLN A 268 17.83 -25.16 7.06
CA GLN A 268 17.26 -25.53 8.36
C GLN A 268 18.07 -26.64 9.04
N ALA A 269 18.48 -27.66 8.29
CA ALA A 269 19.31 -28.75 8.82
C ALA A 269 20.70 -28.27 9.30
N GLU A 270 21.25 -27.26 8.61
CA GLU A 270 22.54 -26.63 8.93
C GLU A 270 22.42 -25.46 9.93
N ASN A 271 21.21 -25.13 10.39
CA ASN A 271 20.91 -24.02 11.30
C ASN A 271 21.45 -22.67 10.80
N LYS A 272 21.29 -22.41 9.51
CA LYS A 272 21.65 -21.14 8.83
C LYS A 272 20.45 -20.49 8.14
N ASP A 273 20.57 -19.20 7.82
CA ASP A 273 19.56 -18.51 6.98
C ASP A 273 19.64 -19.03 5.54
N PRO A 274 18.49 -19.30 4.87
CA PRO A 274 18.47 -19.75 3.49
C PRO A 274 18.85 -18.61 2.51
N GLU A 275 19.49 -18.97 1.40
CA GLU A 275 19.86 -18.05 0.33
C GLU A 275 19.04 -18.35 -0.92
N PHE A 276 17.94 -17.63 -1.11
CA PHE A 276 17.12 -17.70 -2.33
C PHE A 276 17.63 -16.74 -3.41
N GLU A 277 17.46 -17.13 -4.69
CA GLU A 277 17.75 -16.28 -5.86
C GLU A 277 16.74 -15.13 -6.02
#